data_c963c00040e34dce34333f7f5827fed4
#
_entry.id   c963c00040e34dce34333f7f5827fed4
#
_cell.length_a   1.000
_cell.length_b   1.000
_cell.length_c   1.000
_cell.angle_alpha   90.00
_cell.angle_beta   90.00
_cell.angle_gamma   90.00
#
_symmetry.space_group_name_H-M   'P 1'
#
loop_
_entity.id
_entity.type
_entity.pdbx_description
1 polymer ?
#
loop_
_entity_poly.entity_id
_entity_poly.type
_entity_poly.pdbx_seq_one_letter_code
_entity_poly.pdbx_strand_id
1 'polypeptide(L)'
;TARKLGAALVAANAARHLQGPLADKPGGWRPLVYCWRGGQRSGSFAMILGQIGWRVETIAGGYKAWRALVVKALYDTPFPCKVVVLDGNTGSAKTEVLGLLAARGVQVLDLEGLALHRGSLFGGLGPQPSQKAFDCALAMAMSRLDPGRAVVIEAESSKVGNCRLPP
;
A
#
# COMPACT_ATOMS: atom_id res chain seq x y z
N THR A 1 -35.38 8.27 5.60
CA THR A 1 -35.11 8.85 4.26
C THR A 1 -33.63 8.72 3.85
N ALA A 2 -32.64 9.24 4.62
CA ALA A 2 -31.24 9.13 4.29
C ALA A 2 -30.74 7.67 4.19
N ARG A 3 -31.20 6.79 5.07
CA ARG A 3 -30.86 5.35 5.02
C ARG A 3 -31.41 4.66 3.77
N LYS A 4 -32.65 4.99 3.36
CA LYS A 4 -33.24 4.44 2.12
C LYS A 4 -32.44 4.89 0.90
N LEU A 5 -32.07 6.17 0.83
CA LEU A 5 -31.26 6.69 -0.26
C LEU A 5 -29.87 6.04 -0.29
N GLY A 6 -29.21 5.90 0.88
CA GLY A 6 -27.93 5.22 0.99
C GLY A 6 -28.00 3.75 0.54
N ALA A 7 -29.04 3.02 0.92
CA ALA A 7 -29.24 1.63 0.48
C ALA A 7 -29.47 1.54 -1.04
N ALA A 8 -30.28 2.44 -1.61
CA ALA A 8 -30.49 2.50 -3.06
C ALA A 8 -29.20 2.76 -3.83
N LEU A 9 -28.35 3.69 -3.34
CA LEU A 9 -27.03 3.97 -3.96
C LEU A 9 -26.10 2.77 -3.88
N VAL A 10 -26.06 2.04 -2.75
CA VAL A 10 -25.24 0.82 -2.62
C VAL A 10 -25.74 -0.24 -3.59
N ALA A 11 -27.05 -0.47 -3.69
CA ALA A 11 -27.62 -1.45 -4.62
C ALA A 11 -27.33 -1.10 -6.08
N ALA A 12 -27.50 0.15 -6.47
CA ALA A 12 -27.20 0.62 -7.83
C ALA A 12 -25.69 0.48 -8.17
N ASN A 13 -24.80 0.80 -7.22
CA ASN A 13 -23.38 0.61 -7.43
C ASN A 13 -23.00 -0.89 -7.50
N ALA A 14 -23.62 -1.74 -6.67
CA ALA A 14 -23.41 -3.18 -6.72
C ALA A 14 -23.82 -3.75 -8.10
N ALA A 15 -24.99 -3.37 -8.60
CA ALA A 15 -25.46 -3.78 -9.95
C ALA A 15 -24.46 -3.35 -11.02
N ARG A 16 -23.98 -2.10 -11.00
CA ARG A 16 -22.98 -1.58 -11.95
C ARG A 16 -21.67 -2.36 -11.90
N HIS A 17 -21.20 -2.71 -10.71
CA HIS A 17 -19.99 -3.51 -10.57
C HIS A 17 -20.18 -4.94 -11.08
N LEU A 18 -21.31 -5.57 -10.81
CA LEU A 18 -21.63 -6.93 -11.28
C LEU A 18 -21.79 -7.00 -12.79
N GLN A 19 -22.34 -5.97 -13.41
CA GLN A 19 -22.50 -5.87 -14.86
C GLN A 19 -21.21 -5.45 -15.61
N GLY A 20 -20.21 -4.96 -14.88
CA GLY A 20 -18.96 -4.45 -15.42
C GLY A 20 -17.72 -5.16 -14.84
N PRO A 21 -16.97 -4.53 -13.91
CA PRO A 21 -15.66 -5.06 -13.47
C PRO A 21 -15.69 -6.45 -12.82
N LEU A 22 -16.83 -6.91 -12.37
CA LEU A 22 -17.00 -8.20 -11.69
C LEU A 22 -17.72 -9.25 -12.55
N ALA A 23 -18.14 -8.91 -13.77
CA ALA A 23 -18.91 -9.79 -14.64
C ALA A 23 -18.19 -11.11 -14.97
N ASP A 24 -16.86 -11.04 -15.15
CA ASP A 24 -16.03 -12.18 -15.55
C ASP A 24 -15.45 -12.97 -14.37
N LYS A 25 -15.84 -12.66 -13.13
CA LYS A 25 -15.29 -13.34 -11.95
C LYS A 25 -15.90 -14.74 -11.80
N PRO A 26 -15.06 -15.78 -11.64
CA PRO A 26 -15.53 -17.16 -11.50
C PRO A 26 -16.28 -17.37 -10.18
N GLY A 27 -17.10 -18.42 -10.11
CA GLY A 27 -17.88 -18.76 -8.90
C GLY A 27 -17.03 -19.03 -7.65
N GLY A 28 -15.76 -19.44 -7.80
CA GLY A 28 -14.81 -19.64 -6.70
C GLY A 28 -14.08 -18.38 -6.26
N TRP A 29 -14.37 -17.22 -6.84
CA TRP A 29 -13.71 -15.97 -6.46
C TRP A 29 -13.99 -15.57 -5.01
N ARG A 30 -12.97 -15.07 -4.32
CA ARG A 30 -13.01 -14.70 -2.90
C ARG A 30 -12.72 -13.22 -2.73
N PRO A 31 -13.70 -12.35 -2.87
CA PRO A 31 -13.51 -10.91 -2.72
C PRO A 31 -13.27 -10.49 -1.27
N LEU A 32 -12.32 -9.56 -1.09
CA LEU A 32 -12.15 -8.82 0.15
C LEU A 32 -12.78 -7.44 -0.02
N VAL A 33 -13.79 -7.13 0.79
CA VAL A 33 -14.54 -5.88 0.72
C VAL A 33 -14.24 -5.02 1.93
N TYR A 34 -13.98 -3.75 1.71
CA TYR A 34 -13.82 -2.79 2.79
C TYR A 34 -14.41 -1.42 2.45
N CYS A 35 -14.68 -0.65 3.47
CA CYS A 35 -14.98 0.77 3.36
C CYS A 35 -14.14 1.56 4.37
N TRP A 36 -14.40 2.84 4.53
CA TRP A 36 -13.59 3.67 5.41
C TRP A 36 -13.50 3.16 6.86
N ARG A 37 -14.60 2.67 7.42
CA ARG A 37 -14.71 2.23 8.83
C ARG A 37 -15.14 0.78 9.00
N GLY A 38 -15.24 -0.01 7.93
CA GLY A 38 -15.72 -1.40 8.02
C GLY A 38 -17.17 -1.52 8.51
N GLY A 39 -18.05 -0.63 8.06
CA GLY A 39 -19.43 -0.57 8.50
C GLY A 39 -20.44 -0.95 7.41
N GLN A 40 -21.61 -0.30 7.43
CA GLN A 40 -22.76 -0.64 6.58
C GLN A 40 -22.47 -0.73 5.08
N ARG A 41 -21.64 0.15 4.51
CA ARG A 41 -21.37 0.16 3.07
C ARG A 41 -20.68 -1.14 2.62
N SER A 42 -19.60 -1.53 3.29
CA SER A 42 -18.90 -2.79 2.97
C SER A 42 -19.76 -3.99 3.33
N GLY A 43 -20.47 -3.97 4.45
CA GLY A 43 -21.37 -5.05 4.87
C GLY A 43 -22.52 -5.28 3.90
N SER A 44 -23.21 -4.22 3.45
CA SER A 44 -24.29 -4.33 2.47
C SER A 44 -23.79 -4.83 1.12
N PHE A 45 -22.62 -4.37 0.65
CA PHE A 45 -22.03 -4.86 -0.60
C PHE A 45 -21.58 -6.32 -0.47
N ALA A 46 -20.94 -6.68 0.64
CA ALA A 46 -20.54 -8.06 0.92
C ALA A 46 -21.75 -9.01 0.96
N MET A 47 -22.87 -8.57 1.51
CA MET A 47 -24.13 -9.34 1.52
C MET A 47 -24.61 -9.64 0.09
N ILE A 48 -24.63 -8.63 -0.79
CA ILE A 48 -25.04 -8.80 -2.18
C ILE A 48 -24.12 -9.79 -2.91
N LEU A 49 -22.80 -9.64 -2.73
CA LEU A 49 -21.82 -10.54 -3.36
C LEU A 49 -21.92 -11.97 -2.80
N GLY A 50 -22.25 -12.11 -1.52
CA GLY A 50 -22.45 -13.42 -0.89
C GLY A 50 -23.67 -14.18 -1.46
N GLN A 51 -24.72 -13.47 -1.89
CA GLN A 51 -25.89 -14.08 -2.52
C GLN A 51 -25.60 -14.66 -3.91
N ILE A 52 -24.53 -14.24 -4.57
CA ILE A 52 -24.05 -14.83 -5.82
C ILE A 52 -23.34 -16.18 -5.57
N GLY A 53 -23.03 -16.49 -4.31
CA GLY A 53 -22.29 -17.69 -3.91
C GLY A 53 -20.78 -17.44 -3.69
N TRP A 54 -20.31 -16.21 -3.80
CA TRP A 54 -18.91 -15.87 -3.52
C TRP A 54 -18.62 -15.85 -2.02
N ARG A 55 -17.41 -16.34 -1.65
CA ARG A 55 -16.93 -16.30 -0.26
C ARG A 55 -16.34 -14.93 0.04
N VAL A 56 -17.18 -14.03 0.50
CA VAL A 56 -16.83 -12.62 0.75
C VAL A 56 -16.26 -12.44 2.14
N GLU A 57 -15.12 -11.78 2.23
CA GLU A 57 -14.53 -11.35 3.50
C GLU A 57 -14.58 -9.82 3.62
N THR A 58 -14.62 -9.32 4.85
CA THR A 58 -14.64 -7.87 5.11
C THR A 58 -13.53 -7.50 6.09
N ILE A 59 -12.89 -6.33 5.87
CA ILE A 59 -11.88 -5.83 6.80
C ILE A 59 -12.59 -5.17 8.00
N ALA A 60 -12.39 -5.74 9.19
CA ALA A 60 -12.84 -5.15 10.45
C ALA A 60 -12.20 -3.76 10.64
N GLY A 61 -13.03 -2.74 10.96
CA GLY A 61 -12.58 -1.36 11.06
C GLY A 61 -12.22 -0.67 9.72
N GLY A 62 -12.24 -1.43 8.62
CA GLY A 62 -12.00 -0.94 7.26
C GLY A 62 -10.63 -0.30 7.05
N TYR A 63 -10.55 0.63 6.09
CA TYR A 63 -9.30 1.36 5.77
C TYR A 63 -8.72 2.11 6.98
N LYS A 64 -9.57 2.60 7.89
CA LYS A 64 -9.09 3.29 9.10
C LYS A 64 -8.25 2.38 10.00
N ALA A 65 -8.68 1.12 10.18
CA ALA A 65 -7.92 0.14 10.96
C ALA A 65 -6.57 -0.18 10.28
N TRP A 66 -6.59 -0.42 8.98
CA TRP A 66 -5.35 -0.60 8.20
C TRP A 66 -4.41 0.60 8.37
N ARG A 67 -4.94 1.82 8.23
CA ARG A 67 -4.11 3.03 8.34
C ARG A 67 -3.51 3.19 9.74
N ALA A 68 -4.22 2.80 10.80
CA ALA A 68 -3.68 2.79 12.16
C ALA A 68 -2.48 1.82 12.30
N LEU A 69 -2.56 0.64 11.68
CA LEU A 69 -1.43 -0.31 11.65
C LEU A 69 -0.22 0.27 10.91
N VAL A 70 -0.45 0.92 9.77
CA VAL A 70 0.62 1.60 9.01
C VAL A 70 1.30 2.68 9.85
N VAL A 71 0.53 3.55 10.51
CA VAL A 71 1.09 4.58 11.37
C VAL A 71 1.89 3.96 12.51
N LYS A 72 1.35 2.96 13.19
CA LYS A 72 2.05 2.25 14.25
C LYS A 72 3.38 1.65 13.77
N ALA A 73 3.37 0.99 12.60
CA ALA A 73 4.57 0.36 12.06
C ALA A 73 5.67 1.37 11.71
N LEU A 74 5.29 2.57 11.23
CA LEU A 74 6.25 3.56 10.75
C LEU A 74 6.72 4.55 11.82
N TYR A 75 5.89 4.84 12.84
CA TYR A 75 6.14 5.93 13.78
C TYR A 75 6.25 5.48 15.24
N ASP A 76 5.66 4.32 15.59
CA ASP A 76 5.58 3.86 16.97
C ASP A 76 6.34 2.53 17.18
N THR A 77 6.95 1.98 16.12
CA THR A 77 7.68 0.70 16.19
C THR A 77 9.09 0.89 15.66
N PRO A 78 10.12 0.39 16.37
CA PRO A 78 11.48 0.42 15.87
C PRO A 78 11.60 -0.29 14.51
N PHE A 79 12.52 0.21 13.68
CA PHE A 79 12.80 -0.43 12.39
C PHE A 79 13.27 -1.89 12.60
N PRO A 80 12.73 -2.87 11.86
CA PRO A 80 12.89 -4.29 12.21
C PRO A 80 14.27 -4.86 11.95
N CYS A 81 15.10 -4.22 11.12
CA CYS A 81 16.37 -4.76 10.63
C CYS A 81 17.55 -3.85 10.96
N LYS A 82 18.74 -4.43 10.97
CA LYS A 82 19.97 -3.65 10.89
C LYS A 82 20.05 -2.98 9.52
N VAL A 83 20.25 -1.65 9.51
CA VAL A 83 20.33 -0.85 8.28
C VAL A 83 21.77 -0.71 7.82
N VAL A 84 22.01 -0.90 6.53
CA VAL A 84 23.22 -0.54 5.83
C VAL A 84 22.89 0.55 4.82
N VAL A 85 23.47 1.71 4.97
CA VAL A 85 23.20 2.87 4.12
C VAL A 85 24.16 2.87 2.93
N LEU A 86 23.61 2.87 1.72
CA LEU A 86 24.37 3.07 0.47
C LEU A 86 24.40 4.57 0.17
N ASP A 87 25.52 5.21 0.42
CA ASP A 87 25.73 6.63 0.16
C ASP A 87 26.50 6.86 -1.16
N GLY A 88 26.38 8.06 -1.69
CA GLY A 88 27.07 8.51 -2.90
C GLY A 88 26.38 9.72 -3.53
N ASN A 89 27.16 10.48 -4.29
CA ASN A 89 26.67 11.68 -4.98
C ASN A 89 25.54 11.36 -5.98
N THR A 90 24.76 12.37 -6.33
CA THR A 90 23.78 12.25 -7.42
C THR A 90 24.49 11.79 -8.71
N GLY A 91 23.92 10.78 -9.38
CA GLY A 91 24.51 10.18 -10.59
C GLY A 91 25.55 9.09 -10.32
N SER A 92 25.80 8.68 -9.07
CA SER A 92 26.72 7.58 -8.73
C SER A 92 26.14 6.18 -8.91
N ALA A 93 25.03 6.05 -9.64
CA ALA A 93 24.37 4.77 -9.94
C ALA A 93 23.89 3.97 -8.71
N LYS A 94 23.56 4.63 -7.57
CA LYS A 94 23.07 3.96 -6.35
C LYS A 94 21.88 3.01 -6.61
N THR A 95 20.89 3.48 -7.34
CA THR A 95 19.69 2.69 -7.69
C THR A 95 20.03 1.44 -8.51
N GLU A 96 20.99 1.55 -9.43
CA GLU A 96 21.49 0.40 -10.20
C GLU A 96 22.23 -0.59 -9.30
N VAL A 97 23.07 -0.10 -8.39
CA VAL A 97 23.77 -0.93 -7.39
C VAL A 97 22.75 -1.64 -6.48
N LEU A 98 21.70 -0.97 -6.02
CA LEU A 98 20.62 -1.61 -5.24
C LEU A 98 19.96 -2.74 -6.03
N GLY A 99 19.66 -2.50 -7.31
CA GLY A 99 19.09 -3.53 -8.19
C GLY A 99 20.00 -4.75 -8.33
N LEU A 100 21.32 -4.54 -8.49
CA LEU A 100 22.30 -5.62 -8.54
C LEU A 100 22.43 -6.37 -7.21
N LEU A 101 22.34 -5.69 -6.08
CA LEU A 101 22.32 -6.31 -4.75
C LEU A 101 21.07 -7.17 -4.57
N ALA A 102 19.90 -6.65 -4.93
CA ALA A 102 18.65 -7.38 -4.89
C ALA A 102 18.69 -8.65 -5.75
N ALA A 103 19.24 -8.56 -6.97
CA ALA A 103 19.41 -9.71 -7.86
C ALA A 103 20.34 -10.80 -7.29
N ARG A 104 21.20 -10.45 -6.34
CA ARG A 104 22.07 -11.38 -5.60
C ARG A 104 21.46 -11.87 -4.27
N GLY A 105 20.18 -11.57 -4.02
CA GLY A 105 19.47 -12.00 -2.82
C GLY A 105 19.76 -11.14 -1.57
N VAL A 106 20.41 -9.98 -1.73
CA VAL A 106 20.55 -9.01 -0.64
C VAL A 106 19.20 -8.36 -0.39
N GLN A 107 18.85 -8.18 0.88
CA GLN A 107 17.62 -7.50 1.25
C GLN A 107 17.79 -5.99 1.04
N VAL A 108 16.95 -5.40 0.20
CA VAL A 108 17.00 -3.96 -0.14
C VAL A 108 15.65 -3.30 0.08
N LEU A 109 15.66 -2.01 0.38
CA LEU A 109 14.47 -1.17 0.47
C LEU A 109 14.72 0.07 -0.39
N ASP A 110 14.09 0.10 -1.57
CA ASP A 110 14.20 1.15 -2.58
C ASP A 110 13.23 2.29 -2.26
N LEU A 111 13.72 3.32 -1.58
CA LEU A 111 12.92 4.47 -1.16
C LEU A 111 12.57 5.38 -2.35
N GLU A 112 13.48 5.56 -3.29
CA GLU A 112 13.27 6.32 -4.52
C GLU A 112 12.17 5.68 -5.37
N GLY A 113 12.24 4.36 -5.57
CA GLY A 113 11.22 3.60 -6.29
C GLY A 113 9.84 3.69 -5.64
N LEU A 114 9.77 3.57 -4.31
CA LEU A 114 8.50 3.73 -3.56
C LEU A 114 7.92 5.15 -3.69
N ALA A 115 8.75 6.17 -3.80
CA ALA A 115 8.36 7.57 -3.96
C ALA A 115 8.10 7.96 -5.43
N LEU A 116 8.42 7.11 -6.40
CA LEU A 116 8.45 7.43 -7.84
C LEU A 116 9.28 8.69 -8.13
N HIS A 117 10.42 8.80 -7.46
CA HIS A 117 11.26 9.99 -7.52
C HIS A 117 12.73 9.64 -7.27
N ARG A 118 13.61 9.97 -8.18
CA ARG A 118 15.06 9.96 -7.93
C ARG A 118 15.38 11.16 -7.03
N GLY A 119 16.09 10.99 -5.96
CA GLY A 119 16.35 12.01 -4.91
C GLY A 119 16.91 13.37 -5.35
N SER A 120 17.09 13.60 -6.65
CA SER A 120 17.58 14.84 -7.24
C SER A 120 16.46 15.87 -7.50
N LEU A 121 16.82 17.16 -7.64
CA LEU A 121 15.89 18.27 -7.95
C LEU A 121 14.99 18.02 -9.18
N PHE A 122 15.45 17.26 -10.16
CA PHE A 122 14.73 16.93 -11.39
C PHE A 122 14.36 15.45 -11.47
N GLY A 123 14.33 14.73 -10.33
CA GLY A 123 14.22 13.28 -10.25
C GLY A 123 12.83 12.70 -10.41
N GLY A 124 11.82 13.48 -10.80
CA GLY A 124 10.45 12.96 -10.97
C GLY A 124 10.38 11.90 -12.06
N LEU A 125 9.89 10.70 -11.70
CA LEU A 125 9.65 9.58 -12.63
C LEU A 125 8.19 9.54 -13.11
N GLY A 126 7.36 10.48 -12.64
CA GLY A 126 5.92 10.57 -12.91
C GLY A 126 5.18 11.25 -11.76
N PRO A 127 3.84 11.16 -11.72
CA PRO A 127 3.07 11.68 -10.60
C PRO A 127 3.45 10.93 -9.31
N GLN A 128 4.00 11.67 -8.33
CA GLN A 128 4.34 11.08 -7.04
C GLN A 128 3.11 10.60 -6.28
N PRO A 129 3.23 9.51 -5.48
CA PRO A 129 2.16 9.08 -4.61
C PRO A 129 1.85 10.15 -3.54
N SER A 130 0.61 10.17 -3.04
CA SER A 130 0.32 10.94 -1.82
C SER A 130 1.13 10.40 -0.64
N GLN A 131 1.39 11.22 0.38
CA GLN A 131 2.08 10.77 1.60
C GLN A 131 1.46 9.49 2.18
N LYS A 132 0.12 9.41 2.22
CA LYS A 132 -0.58 8.21 2.73
C LYS A 132 -0.33 6.97 1.87
N ALA A 133 -0.25 7.11 0.56
CA ALA A 133 0.04 6.01 -0.35
C ALA A 133 1.50 5.56 -0.19
N PHE A 134 2.44 6.51 -0.10
CA PHE A 134 3.84 6.23 0.18
C PHE A 134 4.03 5.51 1.52
N ASP A 135 3.42 6.01 2.60
CA ASP A 135 3.47 5.35 3.91
C ASP A 135 2.94 3.91 3.85
N CYS A 136 1.82 3.67 3.15
CA CYS A 136 1.29 2.33 3.00
C CYS A 136 2.24 1.41 2.23
N ALA A 137 2.84 1.90 1.14
CA ALA A 137 3.81 1.15 0.35
C ALA A 137 5.08 0.84 1.17
N LEU A 138 5.58 1.83 1.92
CA LEU A 138 6.73 1.67 2.80
C LEU A 138 6.46 0.64 3.91
N ALA A 139 5.34 0.75 4.63
CA ALA A 139 4.96 -0.21 5.67
C ALA A 139 4.81 -1.63 5.11
N MET A 140 4.24 -1.78 3.91
CA MET A 140 4.13 -3.07 3.23
C MET A 140 5.50 -3.62 2.80
N ALA A 141 6.41 -2.77 2.33
CA ALA A 141 7.77 -3.18 2.00
C ALA A 141 8.51 -3.64 3.28
N MET A 142 8.42 -2.85 4.36
CA MET A 142 9.01 -3.21 5.67
C MET A 142 8.45 -4.51 6.23
N SER A 143 7.16 -4.81 6.07
CA SER A 143 6.55 -6.04 6.57
C SER A 143 7.05 -7.32 5.89
N ARG A 144 7.74 -7.19 4.77
CA ARG A 144 8.34 -8.31 4.02
C ARG A 144 9.81 -8.52 4.35
N LEU A 145 10.41 -7.62 5.13
CA LEU A 145 11.79 -7.75 5.55
C LEU A 145 11.96 -8.88 6.56
N ASP A 146 13.06 -9.60 6.43
CA ASP A 146 13.51 -10.59 7.42
C ASP A 146 14.31 -9.87 8.51
N PRO A 147 13.83 -9.81 9.75
CA PRO A 147 14.53 -9.12 10.84
C PRO A 147 15.90 -9.71 11.18
N GLY A 148 16.13 -10.97 10.82
CA GLY A 148 17.41 -11.66 11.03
C GLY A 148 18.50 -11.25 10.03
N ARG A 149 18.17 -10.42 9.02
CA ARG A 149 19.08 -10.00 7.96
C ARG A 149 19.18 -8.48 7.92
N ALA A 150 20.36 -7.98 7.56
CA ALA A 150 20.53 -6.57 7.27
C ALA A 150 19.77 -6.17 5.99
N VAL A 151 19.30 -4.93 5.93
CA VAL A 151 18.69 -4.33 4.75
C VAL A 151 19.55 -3.19 4.24
N VAL A 152 19.74 -3.12 2.93
CA VAL A 152 20.43 -2.00 2.28
C VAL A 152 19.40 -0.99 1.81
N ILE A 153 19.62 0.27 2.14
CA ILE A 153 18.82 1.42 1.70
C ILE A 153 19.74 2.47 1.09
N GLU A 154 19.25 3.26 0.14
CA GLU A 154 19.98 4.45 -0.30
C GLU A 154 19.95 5.55 0.77
N ALA A 155 21.05 6.31 0.84
CA ALA A 155 21.12 7.51 1.65
C ALA A 155 20.21 8.58 1.04
N GLU A 156 19.16 8.91 1.74
CA GLU A 156 18.22 9.96 1.37
C GLU A 156 18.09 10.99 2.51
N SER A 157 17.70 12.20 2.13
CA SER A 157 17.30 13.21 3.11
C SER A 157 16.00 12.76 3.81
N SER A 158 15.51 13.54 4.79
CA SER A 158 14.20 13.28 5.41
C SER A 158 13.02 13.32 4.41
N LYS A 159 13.30 13.54 3.12
CA LYS A 159 12.32 13.59 2.04
C LYS A 159 12.87 12.97 0.76
N VAL A 160 12.01 12.27 0.03
CA VAL A 160 12.23 11.82 -1.35
C VAL A 160 11.17 12.51 -2.22
N GLY A 161 11.58 13.58 -2.91
CA GLY A 161 10.64 14.50 -3.57
C GLY A 161 9.63 15.10 -2.57
N ASN A 162 8.33 14.88 -2.77
CA ASN A 162 7.27 15.35 -1.88
C ASN A 162 6.94 14.39 -0.73
N CYS A 163 7.50 13.18 -0.73
CA CYS A 163 7.27 12.17 0.31
C CYS A 163 8.25 12.36 1.47
N ARG A 164 7.74 12.39 2.69
CA ARG A 164 8.55 12.44 3.92
C ARG A 164 8.81 11.02 4.42
N LEU A 165 10.05 10.77 4.82
CA LEU A 165 10.40 9.53 5.51
C LEU A 165 9.96 9.62 6.99
N PRO A 166 9.53 8.50 7.60
CA PRO A 166 9.35 8.43 9.05
C PRO A 166 10.69 8.63 9.76
N PRO A 167 10.67 9.07 11.03
CA PRO A 167 11.89 9.31 11.83
C PRO A 167 12.66 8.03 12.12
#